data_bad66423db446e03aed07d171ba14a2d
#
_entry.id   bad66423db446e03aed07d171ba14a2d
#
_cell.length_a   1.000
_cell.length_b   1.000
_cell.length_c   1.000
_cell.angle_alpha   90.00
_cell.angle_beta   90.00
_cell.angle_gamma   90.00
#
_symmetry.space_group_name_H-M   'P 1'
#
loop_
_entity.id
_entity.type
_entity.pdbx_description
1 polymer ?
#
loop_
_entity_poly.entity_id
_entity_poly.type
_entity_poly.pdbx_seq_one_letter_code
_entity_poly.pdbx_strand_id
1 'polypeptide(L)'
;MAKQEKIDRVGELKEAFKNSHGLIFTDHSGLKAEDAVKVRDRLVEVNSYLKIIKNTLALIAAKDVFEDLNLEEVLKGPTSIVVSGEDMISTARVLENFSKDLEVLKIKAGIFENRLLSPEEIKKFAGLPGREVLLTNLAITIKSPITRLVNVLSTLTSNLVLVLSAIKEIKRNVN
;
A
#
# COMPACT_ATOMS: atom_id res chain seq x y z
N MET A 1 10.48 39.61 -2.43
CA MET A 1 10.53 38.48 -3.36
C MET A 1 10.68 37.16 -2.64
N ALA A 2 11.71 36.87 -1.85
CA ALA A 2 11.87 35.56 -1.21
C ALA A 2 10.74 35.07 -0.27
N LYS A 3 9.89 35.98 0.24
CA LYS A 3 8.79 35.64 1.16
C LYS A 3 7.54 35.20 0.38
N GLN A 4 7.27 35.80 -0.78
CA GLN A 4 6.14 35.47 -1.65
C GLN A 4 6.30 34.09 -2.26
N GLU A 5 7.47 33.79 -2.84
CA GLU A 5 7.78 32.47 -3.42
C GLU A 5 7.68 31.31 -2.41
N LYS A 6 7.95 31.57 -1.13
CA LYS A 6 7.79 30.56 -0.06
C LYS A 6 6.32 30.32 0.26
N ILE A 7 5.50 31.37 0.24
CA ILE A 7 4.05 31.29 0.46
C ILE A 7 3.41 30.51 -0.69
N ASP A 8 3.79 30.85 -1.92
CA ASP A 8 3.26 30.18 -3.12
C ASP A 8 3.62 28.67 -3.12
N ARG A 9 4.88 28.33 -2.79
CA ARG A 9 5.30 26.91 -2.66
C ARG A 9 4.58 26.18 -1.54
N VAL A 10 4.32 26.82 -0.41
CA VAL A 10 3.51 26.22 0.66
C VAL A 10 2.07 26.02 0.21
N GLY A 11 1.51 26.95 -0.57
CA GLY A 11 0.19 26.82 -1.18
C GLY A 11 0.08 25.60 -2.09
N GLU A 12 1.01 25.47 -3.06
CA GLU A 12 1.10 24.30 -3.94
C GLU A 12 1.22 22.97 -3.16
N LEU A 13 1.98 22.97 -2.07
CA LEU A 13 2.15 21.77 -1.24
C LEU A 13 0.86 21.42 -0.49
N LYS A 14 0.15 22.41 0.03
CA LYS A 14 -1.15 22.20 0.68
C LYS A 14 -2.18 21.61 -0.28
N GLU A 15 -2.24 22.14 -1.51
CA GLU A 15 -3.11 21.59 -2.54
C GLU A 15 -2.72 20.16 -2.93
N ALA A 16 -1.42 19.88 -3.09
CA ALA A 16 -0.91 18.57 -3.37
C ALA A 16 -1.25 17.57 -2.23
N PHE A 17 -1.14 18.00 -0.97
CA PHE A 17 -1.47 17.16 0.19
C PHE A 17 -2.98 16.90 0.32
N LYS A 18 -3.81 17.90 0.03
CA LYS A 18 -5.27 17.75 0.04
C LYS A 18 -5.81 16.85 -1.07
N ASN A 19 -5.19 16.93 -2.24
CA ASN A 19 -5.63 16.18 -3.42
C ASN A 19 -5.01 14.77 -3.50
N SER A 20 -4.06 14.45 -2.62
CA SER A 20 -3.43 13.14 -2.58
C SER A 20 -4.21 12.16 -1.71
N HIS A 21 -4.31 10.91 -2.16
CA HIS A 21 -4.86 9.81 -1.35
C HIS A 21 -3.84 9.27 -0.36
N GLY A 22 -2.55 9.52 -0.59
CA GLY A 22 -1.47 9.13 0.31
C GLY A 22 -0.16 9.84 0.01
N LEU A 23 0.67 9.95 1.02
CA LEU A 23 2.00 10.56 0.96
C LEU A 23 3.02 9.56 1.48
N ILE A 24 4.15 9.43 0.81
CA ILE A 24 5.26 8.59 1.29
C ILE A 24 6.51 9.47 1.38
N PHE A 25 7.11 9.47 2.56
CA PHE A 25 8.37 10.18 2.82
C PHE A 25 9.53 9.23 2.62
N THR A 26 10.46 9.62 1.75
CA THR A 26 11.65 8.83 1.43
C THR A 26 12.91 9.63 1.67
N ASP A 27 13.98 8.94 2.02
CA ASP A 27 15.33 9.50 2.05
C ASP A 27 15.95 9.35 0.66
N HIS A 28 16.51 10.43 0.15
CA HIS A 28 17.20 10.45 -1.15
C HIS A 28 18.71 10.63 -1.03
N SER A 29 19.26 10.41 0.18
CA SER A 29 20.69 10.55 0.41
C SER A 29 21.49 9.57 -0.45
N GLY A 30 22.34 10.10 -1.32
CA GLY A 30 23.21 9.30 -2.18
C GLY A 30 22.54 8.77 -3.46
N LEU A 31 21.30 9.16 -3.77
CA LEU A 31 20.63 8.78 -5.01
C LEU A 31 21.32 9.48 -6.19
N LYS A 32 21.79 8.71 -7.17
CA LYS A 32 22.36 9.25 -8.41
C LYS A 32 21.27 9.89 -9.27
N ALA A 33 21.64 10.90 -10.07
CA ALA A 33 20.69 11.59 -10.94
C ALA A 33 19.99 10.64 -11.93
N GLU A 34 20.71 9.65 -12.46
CA GLU A 34 20.16 8.64 -13.37
C GLU A 34 19.07 7.78 -12.70
N ASP A 35 19.33 7.37 -11.46
CA ASP A 35 18.36 6.54 -10.72
C ASP A 35 17.15 7.36 -10.27
N ALA A 36 17.35 8.64 -9.94
CA ALA A 36 16.24 9.55 -9.65
C ALA A 36 15.29 9.74 -10.86
N VAL A 37 15.84 9.76 -12.08
CA VAL A 37 15.01 9.81 -13.31
C VAL A 37 14.21 8.51 -13.45
N LYS A 38 14.87 7.35 -13.32
CA LYS A 38 14.17 6.03 -13.40
C LYS A 38 13.04 5.91 -12.38
N VAL A 39 13.28 6.35 -11.14
CA VAL A 39 12.24 6.35 -10.09
C VAL A 39 11.08 7.25 -10.47
N ARG A 40 11.35 8.46 -11.02
CA ARG A 40 10.29 9.37 -11.47
C ARG A 40 9.49 8.80 -12.63
N ASP A 41 10.13 8.21 -13.62
CA ASP A 41 9.46 7.63 -14.78
C ASP A 41 8.50 6.51 -14.34
N ARG A 42 8.95 5.63 -13.47
CA ARG A 42 8.10 4.56 -12.91
C ARG A 42 6.97 5.07 -12.01
N LEU A 43 7.20 6.15 -11.27
CA LEU A 43 6.15 6.76 -10.46
C LEU A 43 5.07 7.42 -11.32
N VAL A 44 5.45 8.02 -12.45
CA VAL A 44 4.48 8.59 -13.41
C VAL A 44 3.57 7.51 -14.00
N GLU A 45 4.06 6.29 -14.27
CA GLU A 45 3.25 5.16 -14.76
C GLU A 45 2.09 4.80 -13.78
N VAL A 46 2.27 5.07 -12.47
CA VAL A 46 1.26 4.83 -11.42
C VAL A 46 0.57 6.11 -10.95
N ASN A 47 0.54 7.15 -11.77
CA ASN A 47 -0.05 8.47 -11.46
C ASN A 47 0.47 9.08 -10.15
N SER A 48 1.75 8.88 -9.87
CA SER A 48 2.43 9.39 -8.67
C SER A 48 3.63 10.21 -9.08
N TYR A 49 4.04 11.15 -8.23
CA TYR A 49 5.21 11.96 -8.52
C TYR A 49 6.07 12.19 -7.28
N LEU A 50 7.39 12.29 -7.52
CA LEU A 50 8.37 12.55 -6.49
C LEU A 50 8.77 14.03 -6.52
N LYS A 51 8.61 14.72 -5.38
CA LYS A 51 8.99 16.12 -5.18
C LYS A 51 9.99 16.23 -4.04
N ILE A 52 11.15 16.85 -4.31
CA ILE A 52 12.12 17.16 -3.26
C ILE A 52 11.73 18.50 -2.65
N ILE A 53 11.57 18.55 -1.36
CA ILE A 53 11.04 19.71 -0.66
C ILE A 53 11.89 20.03 0.56
N LYS A 54 11.97 21.31 0.88
CA LYS A 54 12.60 21.74 2.12
C LYS A 54 11.74 21.37 3.33
N ASN A 55 12.31 20.64 4.29
CA ASN A 55 11.60 20.11 5.47
C ASN A 55 10.79 21.17 6.22
N THR A 56 11.31 22.38 6.38
CA THR A 56 10.60 23.47 7.04
C THR A 56 9.31 23.88 6.33
N LEU A 57 9.29 23.87 4.98
CA LEU A 57 8.08 24.18 4.20
C LEU A 57 7.09 23.02 4.23
N ALA A 58 7.60 21.80 4.18
CA ALA A 58 6.81 20.59 4.33
C ALA A 58 6.10 20.54 5.70
N LEU A 59 6.81 20.88 6.79
CA LEU A 59 6.24 20.95 8.14
C LEU A 59 5.11 21.98 8.25
N ILE A 60 5.29 23.18 7.67
CA ILE A 60 4.25 24.22 7.68
C ILE A 60 3.03 23.75 6.90
N ALA A 61 3.22 23.20 5.69
CA ALA A 61 2.12 22.72 4.88
C ALA A 61 1.39 21.54 5.53
N ALA A 62 2.13 20.64 6.18
CA ALA A 62 1.59 19.46 6.82
C ALA A 62 0.83 19.76 8.11
N LYS A 63 1.30 20.71 8.95
CA LYS A 63 0.59 21.16 10.16
C LYS A 63 -0.79 21.75 9.84
N ASP A 64 -0.93 22.42 8.71
CA ASP A 64 -2.21 23.02 8.30
C ASP A 64 -3.20 22.01 7.70
N VAL A 65 -2.72 20.84 7.20
CA VAL A 65 -3.57 19.82 6.57
C VAL A 65 -3.79 18.63 7.52
N PHE A 66 -2.79 18.28 8.34
CA PHE A 66 -2.79 17.14 9.25
C PHE A 66 -2.51 17.61 10.68
N GLU A 67 -3.50 18.23 11.33
CA GLU A 67 -3.36 18.87 12.63
C GLU A 67 -2.90 17.91 13.75
N ASP A 68 -3.27 16.63 13.66
CA ASP A 68 -3.03 15.62 14.70
C ASP A 68 -1.74 14.78 14.50
N LEU A 69 -0.98 14.98 13.40
CA LEU A 69 0.16 14.13 13.08
C LEU A 69 1.50 14.78 13.47
N ASN A 70 2.27 14.12 14.31
CA ASN A 70 3.61 14.55 14.66
C ASN A 70 4.61 14.13 13.56
N LEU A 71 4.83 15.02 12.59
CA LEU A 71 5.73 14.80 11.44
C LEU A 71 7.15 15.35 11.68
N GLU A 72 7.41 15.92 12.84
CA GLU A 72 8.71 16.53 13.15
C GLU A 72 9.85 15.50 13.20
N GLU A 73 9.53 14.26 13.58
CA GLU A 73 10.52 13.18 13.60
C GLU A 73 10.80 12.61 12.22
N VAL A 74 9.79 12.54 11.37
CA VAL A 74 9.86 11.99 10.01
C VAL A 74 10.63 12.90 9.06
N LEU A 75 10.46 14.22 9.23
CA LEU A 75 11.06 15.25 8.38
C LEU A 75 12.48 15.66 8.83
N LYS A 76 13.19 14.80 9.59
CA LYS A 76 14.60 15.01 9.93
C LYS A 76 15.50 14.51 8.79
N GLY A 77 16.50 15.32 8.41
CA GLY A 77 17.48 14.99 7.36
C GLY A 77 16.94 15.17 5.94
N PRO A 78 17.66 14.70 4.91
CA PRO A 78 17.22 14.80 3.52
C PRO A 78 15.93 14.00 3.32
N THR A 79 14.90 14.68 2.84
CA THR A 79 13.59 14.08 2.67
C THR A 79 12.98 14.47 1.34
N SER A 80 12.55 13.49 0.59
CA SER A 80 11.70 13.67 -0.58
C SER A 80 10.30 13.13 -0.29
N ILE A 81 9.32 13.73 -0.91
CA ILE A 81 7.92 13.35 -0.75
C ILE A 81 7.44 12.76 -2.06
N VAL A 82 6.88 11.58 -1.98
CA VAL A 82 6.15 10.96 -3.07
C VAL A 82 4.67 11.17 -2.81
N VAL A 83 4.03 11.86 -3.73
CA VAL A 83 2.60 12.10 -3.69
C VAL A 83 1.94 11.00 -4.51
N SER A 84 1.11 10.19 -3.85
CA SER A 84 0.35 9.13 -4.50
C SER A 84 -0.94 9.69 -5.08
N GLY A 85 -1.26 9.28 -6.30
CA GLY A 85 -2.56 9.51 -6.90
C GLY A 85 -3.66 8.63 -6.27
N GLU A 86 -4.41 7.91 -7.06
CA GLU A 86 -5.53 7.09 -6.60
C GLU A 86 -5.11 5.79 -5.90
N ASP A 87 -3.93 5.23 -6.26
CA ASP A 87 -3.47 3.91 -5.76
C ASP A 87 -2.14 4.02 -5.00
N MET A 88 -2.25 4.14 -3.67
CA MET A 88 -1.09 4.15 -2.79
C MET A 88 -0.36 2.78 -2.78
N ILE A 89 -1.07 1.66 -3.00
CA ILE A 89 -0.49 0.32 -2.95
C ILE A 89 0.50 0.14 -4.10
N SER A 90 0.11 0.54 -5.31
CA SER A 90 1.00 0.50 -6.48
C SER A 90 2.20 1.41 -6.31
N THR A 91 2.01 2.60 -5.74
CA THR A 91 3.10 3.53 -5.42
C THR A 91 4.07 2.94 -4.41
N ALA A 92 3.57 2.35 -3.32
CA ALA A 92 4.38 1.70 -2.29
C ALA A 92 5.17 0.52 -2.86
N ARG A 93 4.56 -0.27 -3.75
CA ARG A 93 5.23 -1.39 -4.43
C ARG A 93 6.39 -0.94 -5.31
N VAL A 94 6.18 0.12 -6.10
CA VAL A 94 7.26 0.71 -6.93
C VAL A 94 8.40 1.16 -6.05
N LEU A 95 8.11 1.90 -4.97
CA LEU A 95 9.14 2.39 -4.04
C LEU A 95 9.87 1.27 -3.31
N GLU A 96 9.17 0.20 -2.92
CA GLU A 96 9.81 -0.94 -2.25
C GLU A 96 10.72 -1.72 -3.20
N ASN A 97 10.34 -1.91 -4.46
CA ASN A 97 11.20 -2.53 -5.47
C ASN A 97 12.48 -1.71 -5.64
N PHE A 98 12.36 -0.40 -5.80
CA PHE A 98 13.55 0.48 -5.87
C PHE A 98 14.36 0.50 -4.57
N SER A 99 13.73 0.38 -3.42
CA SER A 99 14.45 0.28 -2.14
C SER A 99 15.24 -1.02 -2.00
N LYS A 100 14.80 -2.10 -2.68
CA LYS A 100 15.56 -3.36 -2.75
C LYS A 100 16.69 -3.32 -3.77
N ASP A 101 16.44 -2.69 -4.93
CA ASP A 101 17.40 -2.57 -6.02
C ASP A 101 18.47 -1.52 -5.71
N LEU A 102 18.07 -0.44 -5.09
CA LEU A 102 18.89 0.70 -4.72
C LEU A 102 18.88 0.82 -3.19
N GLU A 103 19.85 0.24 -2.50
CA GLU A 103 19.98 0.31 -1.03
C GLU A 103 19.97 1.75 -0.46
N VAL A 104 20.07 2.73 -1.34
CA VAL A 104 20.12 4.17 -1.05
C VAL A 104 18.76 4.78 -0.78
N LEU A 105 17.67 4.27 -1.40
CA LEU A 105 16.31 4.80 -1.22
C LEU A 105 15.68 4.17 0.02
N LYS A 106 15.57 4.92 1.11
CA LYS A 106 14.94 4.43 2.34
C LYS A 106 13.59 5.09 2.55
N ILE A 107 12.57 4.28 2.81
CA ILE A 107 11.25 4.76 3.20
C ILE A 107 11.29 5.13 4.68
N LYS A 108 10.93 6.37 5.03
CA LYS A 108 10.90 6.88 6.41
C LYS A 108 9.54 6.68 7.07
N ALA A 109 8.49 7.09 6.40
CA ALA A 109 7.11 6.98 6.86
C ALA A 109 6.15 7.26 5.71
N GLY A 110 4.87 7.04 5.92
CA GLY A 110 3.82 7.46 5.00
C GLY A 110 2.62 8.02 5.74
N ILE A 111 1.76 8.71 5.01
CA ILE A 111 0.46 9.16 5.49
C ILE A 111 -0.60 8.58 4.56
N PHE A 112 -1.58 7.92 5.13
CA PHE A 112 -2.73 7.39 4.41
C PHE A 112 -4.00 7.64 5.22
N GLU A 113 -4.99 8.27 4.63
CA GLU A 113 -6.26 8.61 5.31
C GLU A 113 -6.07 9.27 6.68
N ASN A 114 -5.20 10.28 6.75
CA ASN A 114 -4.84 10.99 8.00
C ASN A 114 -4.18 10.11 9.07
N ARG A 115 -3.65 8.94 8.71
CA ARG A 115 -2.92 8.06 9.62
C ARG A 115 -1.46 7.98 9.21
N LEU A 116 -0.57 8.14 10.19
CA LEU A 116 0.86 7.94 10.00
C LEU A 116 1.16 6.43 9.93
N LEU A 117 1.82 6.01 8.88
CA LEU A 117 2.27 4.64 8.65
C LEU A 117 3.77 4.52 8.91
N SER A 118 4.15 3.49 9.63
CA SER A 118 5.55 3.11 9.82
C SER A 118 6.15 2.52 8.53
N PRO A 119 7.48 2.48 8.40
CA PRO A 119 8.13 1.85 7.25
C PRO A 119 7.75 0.38 7.06
N GLU A 120 7.51 -0.34 8.16
CA GLU A 120 7.09 -1.74 8.14
C GLU A 120 5.66 -1.92 7.62
N GLU A 121 4.77 -1.01 7.97
CA GLU A 121 3.40 -1.01 7.45
C GLU A 121 3.39 -0.72 5.95
N ILE A 122 4.21 0.23 5.47
CA ILE A 122 4.33 0.53 4.03
C ILE A 122 4.85 -0.69 3.26
N LYS A 123 5.80 -1.44 3.80
CA LYS A 123 6.25 -2.71 3.21
C LYS A 123 5.14 -3.75 3.13
N LYS A 124 4.27 -3.83 4.16
CA LYS A 124 3.08 -4.70 4.13
C LYS A 124 2.10 -4.25 3.05
N PHE A 125 1.88 -2.94 2.90
CA PHE A 125 1.05 -2.38 1.82
C PHE A 125 1.60 -2.73 0.43
N ALA A 126 2.91 -2.63 0.23
CA ALA A 126 3.55 -3.01 -1.03
C ALA A 126 3.38 -4.50 -1.37
N GLY A 127 3.27 -5.37 -0.36
CA GLY A 127 3.00 -6.80 -0.52
C GLY A 127 1.54 -7.13 -0.86
N LEU A 128 0.60 -6.20 -0.73
CA LEU A 128 -0.81 -6.45 -1.05
C LEU A 128 -1.01 -6.62 -2.56
N PRO A 129 -1.88 -7.53 -2.99
CA PRO A 129 -2.27 -7.64 -4.40
C PRO A 129 -3.07 -6.41 -4.85
N GLY A 130 -3.24 -6.24 -6.15
CA GLY A 130 -4.03 -5.14 -6.73
C GLY A 130 -5.49 -5.15 -6.27
N ARG A 131 -6.17 -4.02 -6.44
CA ARG A 131 -7.55 -3.78 -5.98
C ARG A 131 -8.54 -4.86 -6.41
N GLU A 132 -8.46 -5.33 -7.66
CA GLU A 132 -9.35 -6.35 -8.19
C GLU A 132 -9.20 -7.69 -7.46
N VAL A 133 -7.95 -8.08 -7.14
CA VAL A 133 -7.67 -9.31 -6.40
C VAL A 133 -8.14 -9.18 -4.94
N LEU A 134 -7.98 -7.99 -4.33
CA LEU A 134 -8.49 -7.73 -2.98
C LEU A 134 -10.01 -7.83 -2.93
N LEU A 135 -10.73 -7.27 -3.89
CA LEU A 135 -12.19 -7.38 -4.01
C LEU A 135 -12.63 -8.83 -4.21
N THR A 136 -11.91 -9.58 -5.04
CA THR A 136 -12.17 -11.02 -5.26
C THR A 136 -11.97 -11.81 -3.96
N ASN A 137 -10.87 -11.57 -3.25
CA ASN A 137 -10.60 -12.22 -1.97
C ASN A 137 -11.65 -11.87 -0.91
N LEU A 138 -12.13 -10.63 -0.88
CA LEU A 138 -13.21 -10.21 0.00
C LEU A 138 -14.51 -10.98 -0.30
N ALA A 139 -14.89 -11.08 -1.57
CA ALA A 139 -16.08 -11.84 -2.00
C ALA A 139 -15.97 -13.33 -1.63
N ILE A 140 -14.80 -13.94 -1.84
CA ILE A 140 -14.52 -15.34 -1.45
C ILE A 140 -14.64 -15.50 0.07
N THR A 141 -14.08 -14.56 0.83
CA THR A 141 -14.09 -14.62 2.30
C THR A 141 -15.51 -14.54 2.84
N ILE A 142 -16.36 -13.66 2.28
CA ILE A 142 -17.77 -13.55 2.66
C ILE A 142 -18.56 -14.82 2.31
N LYS A 143 -18.26 -15.45 1.16
CA LYS A 143 -18.91 -16.69 0.71
C LYS A 143 -18.42 -17.93 1.48
N SER A 144 -17.21 -17.92 1.99
CA SER A 144 -16.55 -19.08 2.63
C SER A 144 -17.35 -19.73 3.77
N PRO A 145 -17.95 -19.00 4.74
CA PRO A 145 -18.73 -19.60 5.82
C PRO A 145 -19.94 -20.38 5.30
N ILE A 146 -20.64 -19.83 4.30
CA ILE A 146 -21.81 -20.46 3.69
C ILE A 146 -21.39 -21.75 2.98
N THR A 147 -20.32 -21.69 2.19
CA THR A 147 -19.78 -22.86 1.50
C THR A 147 -19.35 -23.96 2.48
N ARG A 148 -18.72 -23.58 3.60
CA ARG A 148 -18.35 -24.56 4.64
C ARG A 148 -19.58 -25.24 5.25
N LEU A 149 -20.62 -24.48 5.55
CA LEU A 149 -21.86 -25.03 6.10
C LEU A 149 -22.52 -26.03 5.13
N VAL A 150 -22.63 -25.67 3.85
CA VAL A 150 -23.16 -26.56 2.82
C VAL A 150 -22.32 -27.82 2.69
N ASN A 151 -21.00 -27.71 2.71
CA ASN A 151 -20.11 -28.85 2.61
C ASN A 151 -20.26 -29.79 3.82
N VAL A 152 -20.38 -29.26 5.04
CA VAL A 152 -20.61 -30.09 6.24
C VAL A 152 -21.95 -30.86 6.10
N LEU A 153 -23.01 -30.22 5.68
CA LEU A 153 -24.31 -30.86 5.49
C LEU A 153 -24.25 -31.92 4.36
N SER A 154 -23.57 -31.62 3.27
CA SER A 154 -23.39 -32.55 2.14
C SER A 154 -22.53 -33.74 2.50
N THR A 155 -21.54 -33.56 3.38
CA THR A 155 -20.64 -34.64 3.83
C THR A 155 -21.40 -35.71 4.58
N LEU A 156 -22.40 -35.34 5.40
CA LEU A 156 -23.21 -36.31 6.15
C LEU A 156 -23.97 -37.26 5.21
N THR A 157 -24.58 -36.72 4.17
CA THR A 157 -25.32 -37.52 3.17
C THR A 157 -24.37 -38.34 2.30
N SER A 158 -23.23 -37.79 1.89
CA SER A 158 -22.20 -38.48 1.09
C SER A 158 -21.56 -39.66 1.84
N ASN A 159 -21.26 -39.49 3.12
CA ASN A 159 -20.70 -40.55 3.95
C ASN A 159 -21.67 -41.75 4.07
N LEU A 160 -22.97 -41.49 4.19
CA LEU A 160 -23.98 -42.54 4.23
C LEU A 160 -24.03 -43.34 2.92
N VAL A 161 -23.94 -42.66 1.78
CA VAL A 161 -23.87 -43.32 0.46
C VAL A 161 -22.59 -44.14 0.32
N LEU A 162 -21.46 -43.60 0.78
CA LEU A 162 -20.16 -44.33 0.74
C LEU A 162 -20.21 -45.61 1.57
N VAL A 163 -20.76 -45.56 2.79
CA VAL A 163 -20.92 -46.76 3.65
C VAL A 163 -21.84 -47.80 2.99
N LEU A 164 -22.96 -47.37 2.43
CA LEU A 164 -23.87 -48.29 1.73
C LEU A 164 -23.19 -48.92 0.48
N SER A 165 -22.41 -48.13 -0.25
CA SER A 165 -21.65 -48.63 -1.39
C SER A 165 -20.61 -49.66 -1.00
N ALA A 166 -19.86 -49.41 0.11
CA ALA A 166 -18.88 -50.34 0.64
C ALA A 166 -19.50 -51.67 1.11
N ILE A 167 -20.67 -51.59 1.79
CA ILE A 167 -21.42 -52.80 2.17
C ILE A 167 -21.88 -53.59 0.98
N LYS A 168 -22.34 -52.93 -0.09
CA LYS A 168 -22.73 -53.58 -1.38
C LYS A 168 -21.56 -54.28 -2.03
N GLU A 169 -20.39 -53.68 -2.08
CA GLU A 169 -19.20 -54.30 -2.64
C GLU A 169 -18.73 -55.53 -1.85
N ILE A 170 -18.73 -55.45 -0.51
CA ILE A 170 -18.39 -56.59 0.36
C ILE A 170 -19.37 -57.74 0.10
N LYS A 171 -20.66 -57.48 0.00
CA LYS A 171 -21.69 -58.48 -0.25
C LYS A 171 -21.53 -59.12 -1.65
N ARG A 172 -21.05 -58.37 -2.65
CA ARG A 172 -20.80 -58.87 -4.00
C ARG A 172 -19.57 -59.76 -4.09
N ASN A 173 -18.55 -59.51 -3.25
CA ASN A 173 -17.31 -60.32 -3.24
C ASN A 173 -17.38 -61.53 -2.34
N VAL A 174 -18.43 -61.71 -1.53
CA VAL A 174 -18.67 -62.87 -0.65
C VAL A 174 -19.63 -63.90 -1.29
N ASN A 175 -20.34 -63.55 -2.34
CA ASN A 175 -21.14 -64.44 -3.21
C ASN A 175 -20.42 -64.77 -4.51
#